data_ed3047d4ad68a439e8616900c61b6339
#
_entry.id   ed3047d4ad68a439e8616900c61b6339
#
_cell.length_a   1.000
_cell.length_b   1.000
_cell.length_c   1.000
_cell.angle_alpha   90.00
_cell.angle_beta   90.00
_cell.angle_gamma   90.00
#
_symmetry.space_group_name_H-M   'P 1'
#
loop_
_entity.id
_entity.type
_entity.pdbx_description
1 polymer ?
#
loop_
_entity_poly.entity_id
_entity_poly.type
_entity_poly.pdbx_seq_one_letter_code
_entity_poly.pdbx_strand_id
1 'polypeptide(L)'
;GGVLAASDADNPALAFVPAAQDGAFGRLTVDAGGAWTYTLGAAAQALAGGEVRTEIFTVTLNDGSVTTATVIVTGTDDAPVISAATGTIVEDATPSIGGTLTARDADNPTLAFVPGAQNGAYGALTLAADGQWTYTPGPAAQALAGGQVVTETFTVTLTDGSTTTVTITVTGTDDAPVISSGTGTLVEDATDSVGGALTASDADNPSLAFVPGSQPGGYGTLVVGADGQWTYTPGPSAQGLAGGQVVTDRFTI
;
A
#
# COMPACT_ATOMS: atom_id res chain seq x y z
N GLY A 1 45.43 -5.98 -13.59
CA GLY A 1 46.59 -6.80 -13.92
C GLY A 1 47.83 -5.95 -14.16
N GLY A 2 48.96 -6.59 -14.18
CA GLY A 2 50.26 -5.98 -14.40
C GLY A 2 51.34 -7.01 -14.68
N VAL A 3 52.60 -6.59 -14.64
CA VAL A 3 53.74 -7.47 -14.82
C VAL A 3 54.72 -7.26 -13.65
N LEU A 4 55.08 -8.33 -12.99
CA LEU A 4 56.18 -8.35 -12.01
C LEU A 4 57.50 -8.54 -12.78
N ALA A 5 58.55 -7.90 -12.31
CA ALA A 5 59.88 -8.04 -12.88
C ALA A 5 60.83 -8.69 -11.84
N ALA A 6 61.65 -9.58 -12.30
CA ALA A 6 62.72 -10.17 -11.51
C ALA A 6 64.00 -10.21 -12.35
N SER A 7 65.14 -10.02 -11.71
CA SER A 7 66.46 -10.12 -12.36
C SER A 7 67.48 -10.68 -11.37
N ASP A 8 68.33 -11.54 -11.86
CA ASP A 8 69.48 -12.08 -11.13
C ASP A 8 70.68 -12.13 -12.08
N ALA A 9 71.81 -11.59 -11.65
CA ALA A 9 73.00 -11.48 -12.47
C ALA A 9 73.62 -12.85 -12.81
N ASP A 10 73.47 -13.81 -11.90
CA ASP A 10 74.05 -15.14 -12.00
C ASP A 10 73.08 -16.24 -12.46
N ASN A 11 71.75 -15.88 -12.53
CA ASN A 11 70.69 -16.80 -12.94
C ASN A 11 69.85 -16.21 -14.12
N PRO A 12 70.31 -16.36 -15.36
CA PRO A 12 69.57 -15.84 -16.52
C PRO A 12 68.27 -16.59 -16.84
N ALA A 13 68.02 -17.73 -16.16
CA ALA A 13 66.80 -18.52 -16.31
C ALA A 13 65.81 -18.27 -15.16
N LEU A 14 65.93 -17.16 -14.43
CA LEU A 14 65.00 -16.75 -13.38
C LEU A 14 63.60 -16.53 -13.98
N ALA A 15 62.62 -17.19 -13.38
CA ALA A 15 61.22 -17.11 -13.81
C ALA A 15 60.27 -17.18 -12.61
N PHE A 16 59.09 -16.63 -12.75
CA PHE A 16 58.05 -16.80 -11.76
C PHE A 16 57.45 -18.22 -11.83
N VAL A 17 57.05 -18.75 -10.69
CA VAL A 17 56.29 -20.01 -10.63
C VAL A 17 54.84 -19.69 -10.91
N PRO A 18 54.25 -20.20 -12.03
CA PRO A 18 52.86 -19.97 -12.33
C PRO A 18 51.95 -20.43 -11.18
N ALA A 19 51.07 -19.57 -10.74
CA ALA A 19 50.20 -19.82 -9.60
C ALA A 19 48.84 -19.15 -9.77
N ALA A 20 47.85 -19.70 -9.09
CA ALA A 20 46.54 -19.10 -8.93
C ALA A 20 46.20 -19.14 -7.43
N GLN A 21 45.88 -18.00 -6.86
CA GLN A 21 45.65 -17.84 -5.41
C GLN A 21 44.32 -17.14 -5.20
N ASP A 22 43.49 -17.75 -4.37
CA ASP A 22 42.21 -17.13 -3.97
C ASP A 22 42.45 -16.19 -2.79
N GLY A 23 41.98 -14.98 -2.93
CA GLY A 23 41.87 -13.97 -1.88
C GLY A 23 40.46 -13.91 -1.29
N ALA A 24 40.25 -12.98 -0.39
CA ALA A 24 38.93 -12.75 0.22
C ALA A 24 37.93 -12.13 -0.77
N PHE A 25 38.41 -11.25 -1.67
CA PHE A 25 37.59 -10.48 -2.58
C PHE A 25 37.77 -10.82 -4.06
N GLY A 26 38.73 -11.73 -4.36
CA GLY A 26 39.00 -12.14 -5.73
C GLY A 26 40.10 -13.17 -5.86
N ARG A 27 40.59 -13.38 -7.08
CA ARG A 27 41.60 -14.39 -7.40
C ARG A 27 42.73 -13.77 -8.21
N LEU A 28 43.96 -13.97 -7.76
CA LEU A 28 45.15 -13.61 -8.49
C LEU A 28 45.65 -14.81 -9.28
N THR A 29 46.04 -14.59 -10.53
CA THR A 29 46.79 -15.55 -11.35
C THR A 29 48.12 -14.91 -11.81
N VAL A 30 49.19 -15.66 -11.80
CA VAL A 30 50.52 -15.22 -12.26
C VAL A 30 51.08 -16.28 -13.22
N ASP A 31 51.68 -15.85 -14.33
CA ASP A 31 52.36 -16.72 -15.28
C ASP A 31 53.88 -16.71 -15.09
N ALA A 32 54.60 -17.55 -15.86
CA ALA A 32 56.05 -17.67 -15.76
C ALA A 32 56.82 -16.40 -16.16
N GLY A 33 56.20 -15.51 -16.96
CA GLY A 33 56.75 -14.23 -17.35
C GLY A 33 56.49 -13.11 -16.34
N GLY A 34 55.78 -13.39 -15.24
CA GLY A 34 55.38 -12.41 -14.25
C GLY A 34 54.15 -11.63 -14.60
N ALA A 35 53.49 -11.92 -15.71
CA ALA A 35 52.21 -11.29 -15.99
C ALA A 35 51.15 -11.82 -15.01
N TRP A 36 50.44 -10.92 -14.37
CA TRP A 36 49.40 -11.26 -13.41
C TRP A 36 48.07 -10.60 -13.73
N THR A 37 47.03 -11.32 -13.36
CA THR A 37 45.65 -10.82 -13.48
C THR A 37 44.93 -11.06 -12.16
N TYR A 38 44.18 -10.10 -11.73
CA TYR A 38 43.27 -10.25 -10.59
C TYR A 38 41.83 -10.12 -11.08
N THR A 39 41.00 -11.10 -10.70
CA THR A 39 39.58 -11.13 -11.05
C THR A 39 38.78 -11.02 -9.76
N LEU A 40 37.85 -10.04 -9.70
CA LEU A 40 36.95 -9.85 -8.58
C LEU A 40 36.04 -11.06 -8.39
N GLY A 41 35.86 -11.46 -7.14
CA GLY A 41 34.93 -12.49 -6.70
C GLY A 41 33.61 -11.89 -6.21
N ALA A 42 32.62 -12.76 -5.94
CA ALA A 42 31.31 -12.36 -5.45
C ALA A 42 31.35 -11.59 -4.11
N ALA A 43 32.33 -11.87 -3.25
CA ALA A 43 32.45 -11.17 -1.97
C ALA A 43 32.81 -9.68 -2.11
N ALA A 44 33.34 -9.27 -3.26
CA ALA A 44 33.62 -7.85 -3.54
C ALA A 44 32.34 -7.00 -3.66
N GLN A 45 31.20 -7.61 -4.01
CA GLN A 45 29.90 -6.93 -4.10
C GLN A 45 29.34 -6.51 -2.73
N ALA A 46 29.88 -7.06 -1.63
CA ALA A 46 29.48 -6.67 -0.28
C ALA A 46 30.31 -5.50 0.30
N LEU A 47 31.18 -4.92 -0.51
CA LEU A 47 31.97 -3.74 -0.10
C LEU A 47 31.16 -2.48 -0.31
N ALA A 48 30.91 -1.77 0.77
CA ALA A 48 30.18 -0.50 0.71
C ALA A 48 30.91 0.54 -0.15
N GLY A 49 30.15 1.49 -0.68
CA GLY A 49 30.68 2.56 -1.52
C GLY A 49 31.84 3.31 -0.88
N GLY A 50 33.01 3.29 -1.54
CA GLY A 50 34.25 3.89 -1.03
C GLY A 50 34.99 3.05 0.01
N GLU A 51 34.49 1.87 0.39
CA GLU A 51 35.21 0.95 1.26
C GLU A 51 36.45 0.42 0.54
N VAL A 52 37.61 0.44 1.20
CA VAL A 52 38.89 0.01 0.61
C VAL A 52 39.40 -1.21 1.34
N ARG A 53 39.72 -2.26 0.59
CA ARG A 53 40.36 -3.50 1.07
C ARG A 53 41.65 -3.72 0.33
N THR A 54 42.66 -4.19 1.04
CA THR A 54 43.97 -4.53 0.48
C THR A 54 44.22 -6.01 0.62
N GLU A 55 44.52 -6.66 -0.49
CA GLU A 55 44.95 -8.06 -0.52
C GLU A 55 46.41 -8.14 -0.93
N ILE A 56 47.15 -9.01 -0.28
CA ILE A 56 48.59 -9.23 -0.51
C ILE A 56 48.80 -10.71 -0.85
N PHE A 57 49.32 -10.96 -2.03
CA PHE A 57 49.60 -12.30 -2.53
C PHE A 57 51.14 -12.53 -2.58
N THR A 58 51.61 -13.65 -2.07
CA THR A 58 53.01 -14.04 -2.17
C THR A 58 53.28 -14.72 -3.51
N VAL A 59 54.20 -14.20 -4.28
CA VAL A 59 54.60 -14.76 -5.56
C VAL A 59 56.02 -15.32 -5.46
N THR A 60 56.21 -16.54 -5.89
CA THR A 60 57.49 -17.29 -5.76
C THR A 60 58.18 -17.36 -7.11
N LEU A 61 59.50 -17.26 -7.10
CA LEU A 61 60.37 -17.52 -8.25
C LEU A 61 60.91 -18.96 -8.23
N ASN A 62 61.45 -19.44 -9.35
CA ASN A 62 61.95 -20.79 -9.51
C ASN A 62 63.21 -21.12 -8.67
N ASP A 63 63.90 -20.13 -8.13
CA ASP A 63 65.00 -20.26 -7.18
C ASP A 63 64.55 -20.29 -5.71
N GLY A 64 63.25 -20.14 -5.43
CA GLY A 64 62.66 -20.10 -4.12
C GLY A 64 62.55 -18.70 -3.50
N SER A 65 63.04 -17.67 -4.21
CA SER A 65 62.83 -16.26 -3.80
C SER A 65 61.35 -15.90 -3.88
N VAL A 66 60.94 -14.96 -3.06
CA VAL A 66 59.54 -14.53 -2.98
C VAL A 66 59.41 -13.01 -3.14
N THR A 67 58.32 -12.59 -3.71
CA THR A 67 57.87 -11.20 -3.77
C THR A 67 56.39 -11.13 -3.47
N THR A 68 55.80 -9.93 -3.47
CA THR A 68 54.37 -9.74 -3.23
C THR A 68 53.68 -8.98 -4.36
N ALA A 69 52.49 -9.40 -4.67
CA ALA A 69 51.55 -8.59 -5.46
C ALA A 69 50.49 -8.02 -4.51
N THR A 70 50.35 -6.71 -4.50
CA THR A 70 49.33 -6.02 -3.67
C THR A 70 48.22 -5.55 -4.56
N VAL A 71 46.98 -5.90 -4.22
CA VAL A 71 45.77 -5.49 -4.92
C VAL A 71 44.91 -4.68 -3.96
N ILE A 72 44.50 -3.49 -4.40
CA ILE A 72 43.55 -2.64 -3.70
C ILE A 72 42.21 -2.80 -4.38
N VAL A 73 41.20 -3.21 -3.61
CA VAL A 73 39.82 -3.34 -4.04
C VAL A 73 39.02 -2.19 -3.39
N THR A 74 38.34 -1.41 -4.18
CA THR A 74 37.47 -0.34 -3.69
C THR A 74 36.02 -0.70 -4.02
N GLY A 75 35.15 -0.68 -3.03
CA GLY A 75 33.71 -0.88 -3.18
C GLY A 75 33.05 0.29 -3.93
N THR A 76 31.99 -0.03 -4.62
CA THR A 76 31.03 0.92 -5.17
C THR A 76 29.68 0.67 -4.54
N ASP A 77 28.89 1.72 -4.36
CA ASP A 77 27.55 1.61 -3.84
C ASP A 77 26.66 0.91 -4.86
N ASP A 78 26.05 -0.21 -4.49
CA ASP A 78 25.09 -0.93 -5.31
C ASP A 78 23.67 -0.40 -5.04
N ALA A 79 22.86 -0.30 -6.08
CA ALA A 79 21.48 0.14 -5.90
C ALA A 79 20.61 -1.01 -5.35
N PRO A 80 19.73 -0.77 -4.37
CA PRO A 80 18.87 -1.81 -3.84
C PRO A 80 17.87 -2.34 -4.86
N VAL A 81 17.61 -3.63 -4.82
CA VAL A 81 16.51 -4.28 -5.55
C VAL A 81 15.28 -4.28 -4.66
N ILE A 82 14.24 -3.52 -5.06
CA ILE A 82 13.04 -3.29 -4.28
C ILE A 82 11.82 -3.80 -5.04
N SER A 83 10.91 -4.52 -4.36
CA SER A 83 9.61 -4.88 -4.94
C SER A 83 8.65 -3.69 -4.90
N ALA A 84 7.71 -3.64 -5.85
CA ALA A 84 6.48 -2.87 -5.73
C ALA A 84 5.33 -3.80 -5.29
N ALA A 85 4.25 -3.23 -4.79
CA ALA A 85 3.07 -4.00 -4.41
C ALA A 85 1.79 -3.38 -4.99
N THR A 86 0.80 -4.25 -5.22
CA THR A 86 -0.55 -3.86 -5.60
C THR A 86 -1.55 -4.56 -4.70
N GLY A 87 -2.69 -3.91 -4.45
CA GLY A 87 -3.80 -4.50 -3.70
C GLY A 87 -5.13 -4.08 -4.30
N THR A 88 -6.14 -4.92 -4.14
CA THR A 88 -7.52 -4.62 -4.51
C THR A 88 -8.42 -4.83 -3.32
N ILE A 89 -9.34 -3.91 -3.08
CA ILE A 89 -10.29 -3.97 -1.99
C ILE A 89 -11.66 -3.53 -2.50
N VAL A 90 -12.69 -4.21 -2.00
CA VAL A 90 -14.09 -3.81 -2.18
C VAL A 90 -14.55 -3.28 -0.83
N GLU A 91 -15.09 -2.06 -0.80
CA GLU A 91 -15.63 -1.49 0.44
C GLU A 91 -16.74 -2.40 0.99
N ASP A 92 -17.03 -2.31 2.26
CA ASP A 92 -17.98 -3.13 3.02
C ASP A 92 -17.72 -4.63 3.05
N ALA A 93 -17.09 -5.19 1.99
CA ALA A 93 -16.79 -6.61 1.91
C ALA A 93 -15.50 -7.00 2.65
N THR A 94 -14.53 -6.07 2.76
CA THR A 94 -13.21 -6.37 3.32
C THR A 94 -12.72 -5.20 4.18
N PRO A 95 -12.53 -5.39 5.50
CA PRO A 95 -12.15 -4.29 6.41
C PRO A 95 -10.73 -3.74 6.16
N SER A 96 -9.83 -4.55 5.63
CA SER A 96 -8.46 -4.15 5.27
C SER A 96 -7.80 -5.19 4.37
N ILE A 97 -6.78 -4.77 3.65
CA ILE A 97 -5.89 -5.65 2.89
C ILE A 97 -4.44 -5.36 3.27
N GLY A 98 -3.55 -6.31 3.02
CA GLY A 98 -2.14 -6.15 3.31
C GLY A 98 -1.26 -7.07 2.49
N GLY A 99 0.04 -6.87 2.62
CA GLY A 99 1.06 -7.64 1.94
C GLY A 99 2.45 -7.33 2.49
N THR A 100 3.47 -7.78 1.77
CA THR A 100 4.86 -7.56 2.16
C THR A 100 5.66 -7.05 0.97
N LEU A 101 6.35 -5.93 1.16
CA LEU A 101 7.41 -5.45 0.28
C LEU A 101 8.72 -6.13 0.65
N THR A 102 9.58 -6.33 -0.33
CA THR A 102 10.94 -6.83 -0.11
C THR A 102 11.96 -5.84 -0.66
N ALA A 103 13.07 -5.69 0.03
CA ALA A 103 14.23 -4.94 -0.42
C ALA A 103 15.49 -5.75 -0.15
N ARG A 104 16.45 -5.68 -1.06
CA ARG A 104 17.75 -6.32 -0.93
C ARG A 104 18.80 -5.42 -1.54
N ASP A 105 19.91 -5.32 -0.86
CA ASP A 105 21.07 -4.56 -1.26
C ASP A 105 22.31 -5.43 -1.00
N ALA A 106 23.27 -5.40 -1.93
CA ALA A 106 24.44 -6.27 -1.87
C ALA A 106 25.44 -5.81 -0.81
N ASP A 107 25.56 -4.50 -0.62
CA ASP A 107 26.52 -3.86 0.28
C ASP A 107 25.88 -3.23 1.52
N ASN A 108 24.53 -3.19 1.61
CA ASN A 108 23.79 -2.71 2.76
C ASN A 108 22.83 -3.78 3.35
N PRO A 109 23.35 -4.76 4.13
CA PRO A 109 22.53 -5.84 4.69
C PRO A 109 21.54 -5.37 5.78
N THR A 110 21.62 -4.11 6.23
CA THR A 110 20.74 -3.51 7.25
C THR A 110 19.64 -2.66 6.65
N LEU A 111 19.50 -2.68 5.32
CA LEU A 111 18.45 -1.94 4.62
C LEU A 111 17.06 -2.34 5.14
N ALA A 112 16.25 -1.34 5.50
CA ALA A 112 14.92 -1.53 6.03
C ALA A 112 13.96 -0.46 5.48
N PHE A 113 12.66 -0.73 5.51
CA PHE A 113 11.66 0.28 5.20
C PHE A 113 11.53 1.27 6.35
N VAL A 114 11.26 2.54 6.02
CA VAL A 114 10.93 3.56 7.02
C VAL A 114 9.48 3.36 7.45
N PRO A 115 9.22 2.94 8.71
CA PRO A 115 7.86 2.67 9.14
C PRO A 115 7.05 3.95 9.25
N GLY A 116 5.75 3.86 8.97
CA GLY A 116 4.87 5.02 9.07
C GLY A 116 3.46 4.74 8.59
N ALA A 117 2.62 5.76 8.68
CA ALA A 117 1.27 5.77 8.15
C ALA A 117 1.12 6.93 7.16
N GLN A 118 0.42 6.67 6.06
CA GLN A 118 0.11 7.66 5.03
C GLN A 118 -1.39 7.65 4.76
N ASN A 119 -2.02 8.83 4.82
CA ASN A 119 -3.42 8.98 4.46
C ASN A 119 -3.54 9.23 2.96
N GLY A 120 -4.39 8.46 2.33
CA GLY A 120 -4.88 8.67 0.97
C GLY A 120 -6.21 9.42 0.95
N ALA A 121 -6.83 9.51 -0.21
CA ALA A 121 -8.15 10.11 -0.38
C ALA A 121 -9.26 9.17 0.12
N TYR A 122 -9.10 7.87 -0.07
CA TYR A 122 -10.11 6.85 0.22
C TYR A 122 -9.74 5.91 1.37
N GLY A 123 -8.52 6.01 1.91
CA GLY A 123 -8.07 5.18 3.01
C GLY A 123 -6.69 5.53 3.51
N ALA A 124 -6.12 4.67 4.33
CA ALA A 124 -4.80 4.86 4.91
C ALA A 124 -3.94 3.60 4.76
N LEU A 125 -2.68 3.80 4.37
CA LEU A 125 -1.64 2.77 4.34
C LEU A 125 -0.79 2.88 5.61
N THR A 126 -0.54 1.76 6.27
CA THR A 126 0.49 1.62 7.30
C THR A 126 1.60 0.69 6.80
N LEU A 127 2.84 1.03 7.10
CA LEU A 127 4.03 0.27 6.73
C LEU A 127 4.89 0.02 7.96
N ALA A 128 5.39 -1.20 8.12
CA ALA A 128 6.35 -1.60 9.13
C ALA A 128 7.78 -1.68 8.55
N ALA A 129 8.80 -1.66 9.42
CA ALA A 129 10.21 -1.68 9.01
C ALA A 129 10.62 -2.96 8.26
N ASP A 130 9.90 -4.06 8.47
CA ASP A 130 10.09 -5.34 7.78
C ASP A 130 9.40 -5.43 6.41
N GLY A 131 8.77 -4.32 5.97
CA GLY A 131 8.05 -4.23 4.71
C GLY A 131 6.62 -4.74 4.74
N GLN A 132 6.10 -5.16 5.90
CA GLN A 132 4.69 -5.48 6.04
C GLN A 132 3.85 -4.20 5.93
N TRP A 133 2.85 -4.22 5.08
CA TRP A 133 1.94 -3.10 4.90
C TRP A 133 0.48 -3.53 5.05
N THR A 134 -0.35 -2.61 5.49
CA THR A 134 -1.80 -2.77 5.58
C THR A 134 -2.48 -1.50 5.08
N TYR A 135 -3.49 -1.66 4.25
CA TYR A 135 -4.39 -0.59 3.82
C TYR A 135 -5.77 -0.80 4.42
N THR A 136 -6.35 0.26 4.98
CA THR A 136 -7.69 0.29 5.56
C THR A 136 -8.50 1.37 4.86
N PRO A 137 -9.66 1.06 4.24
CA PRO A 137 -10.54 2.06 3.67
C PRO A 137 -11.01 3.06 4.73
N GLY A 138 -11.14 4.31 4.33
CA GLY A 138 -11.65 5.40 5.15
C GLY A 138 -13.08 5.78 4.80
N PRO A 139 -13.68 6.75 5.50
CA PRO A 139 -15.07 7.17 5.28
C PRO A 139 -15.37 7.66 3.85
N ALA A 140 -14.36 8.18 3.15
CA ALA A 140 -14.56 8.64 1.77
C ALA A 140 -14.75 7.49 0.77
N ALA A 141 -14.34 6.27 1.13
CA ALA A 141 -14.61 5.09 0.31
C ALA A 141 -16.11 4.80 0.23
N GLN A 142 -16.85 5.03 1.34
CA GLN A 142 -18.30 4.84 1.43
C GLN A 142 -19.12 5.76 0.49
N ALA A 143 -18.52 6.77 -0.07
CA ALA A 143 -19.14 7.64 -1.06
C ALA A 143 -18.91 7.18 -2.51
N LEU A 144 -18.28 6.03 -2.71
CA LEU A 144 -18.07 5.46 -4.03
C LEU A 144 -19.31 4.68 -4.46
N ALA A 145 -19.92 5.10 -5.56
CA ALA A 145 -21.08 4.40 -6.11
C ALA A 145 -20.76 2.94 -6.47
N GLY A 146 -21.77 2.09 -6.42
CA GLY A 146 -21.63 0.66 -6.74
C GLY A 146 -20.91 0.40 -8.06
N GLY A 147 -19.78 -0.31 -7.99
CA GLY A 147 -18.90 -0.60 -9.13
C GLY A 147 -17.98 0.54 -9.54
N GLN A 148 -18.00 1.70 -8.88
CA GLN A 148 -17.01 2.75 -9.10
C GLN A 148 -15.64 2.26 -8.64
N VAL A 149 -14.62 2.51 -9.47
CA VAL A 149 -13.24 2.07 -9.21
C VAL A 149 -12.33 3.29 -9.12
N VAL A 150 -11.57 3.38 -8.04
CA VAL A 150 -10.54 4.39 -7.83
C VAL A 150 -9.20 3.74 -7.50
N THR A 151 -8.11 4.46 -7.75
CA THR A 151 -6.75 3.95 -7.47
C THR A 151 -5.99 4.98 -6.65
N GLU A 152 -5.34 4.52 -5.59
CA GLU A 152 -4.42 5.29 -4.76
C GLU A 152 -3.00 4.72 -4.87
N THR A 153 -2.00 5.59 -4.87
CA THR A 153 -0.59 5.19 -4.91
C THR A 153 0.15 5.83 -3.75
N PHE A 154 0.79 4.99 -2.95
CA PHE A 154 1.59 5.39 -1.81
C PHE A 154 3.07 5.19 -2.12
N THR A 155 3.87 6.23 -1.94
CA THR A 155 5.33 6.13 -2.04
C THR A 155 5.90 5.74 -0.69
N VAL A 156 6.65 4.65 -0.65
CA VAL A 156 7.34 4.17 0.55
C VAL A 156 8.84 4.30 0.38
N THR A 157 9.53 4.63 1.46
CA THR A 157 10.95 4.97 1.48
C THR A 157 11.72 3.97 2.31
N LEU A 158 12.96 3.68 1.93
CA LEU A 158 13.91 2.87 2.67
C LEU A 158 14.88 3.76 3.45
N THR A 159 15.65 3.15 4.35
CA THR A 159 16.59 3.85 5.24
C THR A 159 17.77 4.51 4.51
N ASP A 160 18.05 4.10 3.27
CA ASP A 160 19.03 4.71 2.37
C ASP A 160 18.46 5.86 1.51
N GLY A 161 17.15 6.11 1.59
CA GLY A 161 16.43 7.10 0.79
C GLY A 161 15.84 6.58 -0.53
N SER A 162 16.09 5.33 -0.89
CA SER A 162 15.46 4.68 -2.05
C SER A 162 13.95 4.56 -1.85
N THR A 163 13.20 4.52 -2.94
CA THR A 163 11.73 4.50 -2.88
C THR A 163 11.12 3.43 -3.78
N THR A 164 9.93 2.97 -3.39
CA THR A 164 9.04 2.14 -4.21
C THR A 164 7.59 2.55 -3.98
N THR A 165 6.62 1.83 -4.56
CA THR A 165 5.21 2.18 -4.45
C THR A 165 4.35 0.99 -4.02
N VAL A 166 3.28 1.31 -3.29
CA VAL A 166 2.12 0.43 -3.07
C VAL A 166 0.93 1.08 -3.76
N THR A 167 0.31 0.35 -4.69
CA THR A 167 -0.86 0.83 -5.44
C THR A 167 -2.09 0.04 -5.03
N ILE A 168 -3.13 0.75 -4.58
CA ILE A 168 -4.38 0.16 -4.09
C ILE A 168 -5.52 0.55 -5.03
N THR A 169 -6.28 -0.43 -5.47
CA THR A 169 -7.53 -0.23 -6.20
C THR A 169 -8.70 -0.47 -5.25
N VAL A 170 -9.55 0.54 -5.07
CA VAL A 170 -10.76 0.50 -4.24
C VAL A 170 -11.96 0.47 -5.16
N THR A 171 -12.87 -0.48 -4.92
CA THR A 171 -14.13 -0.60 -5.66
C THR A 171 -15.28 -0.33 -4.71
N GLY A 172 -16.17 0.58 -5.09
CA GLY A 172 -17.40 0.92 -4.38
C GLY A 172 -18.45 -0.19 -4.45
N THR A 173 -19.28 -0.26 -3.43
CA THR A 173 -20.53 -1.03 -3.39
C THR A 173 -21.71 -0.06 -3.29
N ASP A 174 -22.89 -0.52 -3.66
CA ASP A 174 -24.12 0.26 -3.52
C ASP A 174 -24.60 0.16 -2.07
N ASP A 175 -24.63 1.27 -1.36
CA ASP A 175 -25.15 1.37 0.00
C ASP A 175 -26.69 1.46 -0.01
N ALA A 176 -27.33 0.86 0.98
CA ALA A 176 -28.78 0.98 1.10
C ALA A 176 -29.17 2.28 1.82
N PRO A 177 -30.16 3.03 1.31
CA PRO A 177 -30.58 4.26 1.95
C PRO A 177 -31.16 4.02 3.36
N VAL A 178 -30.83 4.91 4.27
CA VAL A 178 -31.39 4.94 5.64
C VAL A 178 -32.56 5.93 5.64
N ILE A 179 -33.77 5.43 5.93
CA ILE A 179 -35.01 6.21 5.90
C ILE A 179 -35.60 6.26 7.31
N SER A 180 -36.02 7.47 7.75
CA SER A 180 -36.73 7.63 9.01
C SER A 180 -38.19 7.17 8.91
N SER A 181 -38.81 6.85 10.05
CA SER A 181 -40.26 6.66 10.14
C SER A 181 -40.92 7.91 10.68
N GLY A 182 -42.20 8.13 10.33
CA GLY A 182 -43.03 9.20 10.85
C GLY A 182 -44.24 8.66 11.61
N THR A 183 -44.64 9.37 12.66
CA THR A 183 -45.85 9.09 13.43
C THR A 183 -46.60 10.40 13.70
N GLY A 184 -47.93 10.36 13.70
CA GLY A 184 -48.76 11.48 14.06
C GLY A 184 -50.00 11.01 14.82
N THR A 185 -50.53 11.86 15.68
CA THR A 185 -51.79 11.66 16.39
C THR A 185 -52.69 12.84 16.17
N LEU A 186 -53.96 12.58 15.95
CA LEU A 186 -54.96 13.63 15.87
C LEU A 186 -56.24 13.18 16.59
N VAL A 187 -57.04 14.14 16.96
CA VAL A 187 -58.38 13.96 17.55
C VAL A 187 -59.38 14.49 16.55
N GLU A 188 -60.37 13.69 16.21
CA GLU A 188 -61.46 14.15 15.31
C GLU A 188 -62.13 15.40 15.88
N ASP A 189 -62.69 16.25 15.07
CA ASP A 189 -63.31 17.53 15.42
C ASP A 189 -62.39 18.58 16.07
N ALA A 190 -61.19 18.18 16.54
CA ALA A 190 -60.24 19.10 17.18
C ALA A 190 -59.02 19.44 16.32
N THR A 191 -58.70 18.63 15.30
CA THR A 191 -57.50 18.81 14.47
C THR A 191 -57.81 18.50 13.01
N ASP A 192 -57.65 19.50 12.12
CA ASP A 192 -57.92 19.35 10.67
C ASP A 192 -56.93 18.44 9.95
N SER A 193 -55.67 18.40 10.43
CA SER A 193 -54.63 17.57 9.87
C SER A 193 -53.45 17.43 10.83
N VAL A 194 -52.63 16.41 10.63
CA VAL A 194 -51.33 16.22 11.30
C VAL A 194 -50.28 15.99 10.24
N GLY A 195 -49.06 16.44 10.51
CA GLY A 195 -47.94 16.29 9.57
C GLY A 195 -46.59 16.22 10.26
N GLY A 196 -45.59 16.02 9.45
CA GLY A 196 -44.18 15.94 9.89
C GLY A 196 -43.24 15.84 8.71
N ALA A 197 -42.00 15.49 8.98
CA ALA A 197 -40.97 15.28 7.97
C ALA A 197 -40.35 13.90 8.10
N LEU A 198 -40.16 13.25 6.97
CA LEU A 198 -39.30 12.09 6.82
C LEU A 198 -37.94 12.55 6.32
N THR A 199 -36.91 11.84 6.71
CA THR A 199 -35.54 12.03 6.22
C THR A 199 -35.04 10.76 5.56
N ALA A 200 -34.24 10.91 4.52
CA ALA A 200 -33.49 9.82 3.89
C ALA A 200 -32.04 10.26 3.72
N SER A 201 -31.13 9.35 3.92
CA SER A 201 -29.70 9.54 3.67
C SER A 201 -29.12 8.28 3.06
N ASP A 202 -28.13 8.45 2.22
CA ASP A 202 -27.43 7.38 1.51
C ASP A 202 -25.97 7.81 1.38
N ALA A 203 -25.04 6.89 1.56
CA ALA A 203 -23.62 7.23 1.61
C ALA A 203 -23.07 7.55 0.23
N ASP A 204 -23.51 6.84 -0.80
CA ASP A 204 -23.05 6.98 -2.18
C ASP A 204 -24.02 7.74 -3.09
N ASN A 205 -25.25 8.03 -2.61
CA ASN A 205 -26.27 8.79 -3.34
C ASN A 205 -26.80 10.00 -2.55
N PRO A 206 -26.11 11.15 -2.57
CA PRO A 206 -26.51 12.32 -1.79
C PRO A 206 -27.77 13.03 -2.31
N SER A 207 -28.34 12.58 -3.44
CA SER A 207 -29.46 13.23 -4.12
C SER A 207 -30.79 12.47 -3.97
N LEU A 208 -31.03 11.82 -2.84
CA LEU A 208 -32.27 11.11 -2.57
C LEU A 208 -33.45 12.08 -2.46
N ALA A 209 -34.58 11.66 -3.01
CA ALA A 209 -35.87 12.33 -2.86
C ALA A 209 -37.00 11.31 -2.69
N PHE A 210 -37.99 11.64 -1.90
CA PHE A 210 -39.20 10.84 -1.81
C PHE A 210 -40.01 10.94 -3.10
N VAL A 211 -40.72 9.87 -3.44
CA VAL A 211 -41.70 9.90 -4.54
C VAL A 211 -42.95 10.58 -4.03
N PRO A 212 -43.30 11.79 -4.52
CA PRO A 212 -44.46 12.48 -4.03
C PRO A 212 -45.73 11.72 -4.41
N GLY A 213 -46.68 11.71 -3.49
CA GLY A 213 -47.93 10.97 -3.74
C GLY A 213 -48.97 11.17 -2.67
N SER A 214 -50.16 10.65 -2.95
CA SER A 214 -51.29 10.62 -2.04
C SER A 214 -51.76 9.17 -1.88
N GLN A 215 -51.93 8.73 -0.65
CA GLN A 215 -52.40 7.36 -0.32
C GLN A 215 -53.66 7.45 0.56
N PRO A 216 -54.81 6.88 0.12
CA PRO A 216 -55.97 6.77 0.97
C PRO A 216 -55.80 5.70 2.04
N GLY A 217 -56.14 6.02 3.27
CA GLY A 217 -56.25 5.11 4.40
C GLY A 217 -57.69 4.75 4.72
N GLY A 218 -57.90 4.04 5.81
CA GLY A 218 -59.25 3.69 6.29
C GLY A 218 -60.01 4.86 6.87
N TYR A 219 -59.30 5.82 7.45
CA TYR A 219 -59.86 6.96 8.18
C TYR A 219 -59.42 8.32 7.65
N GLY A 220 -58.55 8.35 6.66
CA GLY A 220 -58.06 9.61 6.08
C GLY A 220 -57.12 9.38 4.89
N THR A 221 -56.43 10.44 4.52
CA THR A 221 -55.51 10.43 3.38
C THR A 221 -54.16 10.99 3.78
N LEU A 222 -53.07 10.25 3.48
CA LEU A 222 -51.71 10.72 3.60
C LEU A 222 -51.26 11.36 2.27
N VAL A 223 -50.63 12.51 2.34
CA VAL A 223 -49.92 13.15 1.21
C VAL A 223 -48.45 13.27 1.62
N VAL A 224 -47.53 12.91 0.72
CA VAL A 224 -46.09 13.03 0.91
C VAL A 224 -45.50 13.86 -0.23
N GLY A 225 -44.65 14.81 0.11
CA GLY A 225 -43.87 15.62 -0.84
C GLY A 225 -42.52 15.01 -1.17
N ALA A 226 -41.89 15.45 -2.26
CA ALA A 226 -40.55 15.03 -2.66
C ALA A 226 -39.48 15.39 -1.62
N ASP A 227 -39.71 16.36 -0.78
CA ASP A 227 -38.89 16.84 0.33
C ASP A 227 -39.10 16.02 1.63
N GLY A 228 -39.94 14.99 1.58
CA GLY A 228 -40.28 14.16 2.74
C GLY A 228 -41.30 14.79 3.69
N GLN A 229 -41.80 16.01 3.41
CA GLN A 229 -42.91 16.58 4.18
C GLN A 229 -44.17 15.75 3.95
N TRP A 230 -44.83 15.37 5.00
CA TRP A 230 -46.07 14.60 4.92
C TRP A 230 -47.18 15.26 5.71
N THR A 231 -48.39 15.09 5.24
CA THR A 231 -49.62 15.57 5.89
C THR A 231 -50.66 14.46 5.81
N TYR A 232 -51.27 14.15 6.94
CA TYR A 232 -52.44 13.28 7.00
C TYR A 232 -53.67 14.10 7.34
N THR A 233 -54.68 13.98 6.52
CA THR A 233 -55.97 14.66 6.67
C THR A 233 -57.06 13.61 6.96
N PRO A 234 -57.81 13.72 8.08
CA PRO A 234 -58.90 12.80 8.37
C PRO A 234 -60.01 12.89 7.34
N GLY A 235 -60.58 11.75 7.01
CA GLY A 235 -61.71 11.63 6.08
C GLY A 235 -63.03 11.42 6.80
N PRO A 236 -64.14 11.28 6.03
CA PRO A 236 -65.47 11.10 6.60
C PRO A 236 -65.61 9.88 7.55
N SER A 237 -64.80 8.84 7.34
CA SER A 237 -64.85 7.66 8.22
C SER A 237 -64.35 7.95 9.64
N ALA A 238 -63.50 8.94 9.83
CA ALA A 238 -63.00 9.37 11.14
C ALA A 238 -64.13 9.97 11.99
N GLN A 239 -65.06 10.68 11.36
CA GLN A 239 -66.20 11.30 12.04
C GLN A 239 -67.23 10.30 12.62
N GLY A 240 -67.10 9.03 12.27
CA GLY A 240 -67.95 7.97 12.81
C GLY A 240 -67.37 7.25 14.05
N LEU A 241 -66.22 7.70 14.58
CA LEU A 241 -65.59 7.09 15.75
C LEU A 241 -66.35 7.44 17.04
N ALA A 242 -66.53 6.46 17.91
CA ALA A 242 -67.11 6.68 19.23
C ALA A 242 -66.10 7.39 20.17
N GLY A 243 -66.62 8.22 21.08
CA GLY A 243 -65.80 8.96 22.02
C GLY A 243 -64.78 8.07 22.75
N GLY A 244 -63.50 8.34 22.63
CA GLY A 244 -62.38 7.57 23.18
C GLY A 244 -61.93 6.35 22.33
N GLN A 245 -62.54 6.10 21.16
CA GLN A 245 -62.11 5.09 20.23
C GLN A 245 -60.78 5.51 19.56
N VAL A 246 -59.81 4.59 19.50
CA VAL A 246 -58.51 4.80 18.85
C VAL A 246 -58.38 3.87 17.65
N VAL A 247 -58.05 4.41 16.51
CA VAL A 247 -57.81 3.68 15.25
C VAL A 247 -56.43 4.09 14.69
N THR A 248 -55.88 3.27 13.81
CA THR A 248 -54.58 3.55 13.21
C THR A 248 -54.60 3.26 11.72
N ASP A 249 -54.23 4.24 10.91
CA ASP A 249 -53.84 4.06 9.51
C ASP A 249 -52.32 3.86 9.44
N ARG A 250 -51.85 2.93 8.58
CA ARG A 250 -50.43 2.67 8.31
C ARG A 250 -50.20 2.84 6.81
N PHE A 251 -49.10 3.49 6.46
CA PHE A 251 -48.70 3.74 5.09
C PHE A 251 -47.28 3.29 4.86
N THR A 252 -47.00 2.75 3.67
CA THR A 252 -45.65 2.48 3.18
C THR A 252 -45.31 3.50 2.12
N ILE A 253 -44.19 4.15 2.27
CA ILE A 253 -43.70 5.25 1.44
C ILE A 253 -42.41 4.83 0.76
#